data_dbe0e8a692a5acb2c3eaa14d7a99e84a
#
_entry.id   dbe0e8a692a5acb2c3eaa14d7a99e84a
#
_cell.length_a   1.000
_cell.length_b   1.000
_cell.length_c   1.000
_cell.angle_alpha   90.00
_cell.angle_beta   90.00
_cell.angle_gamma   90.00
#
_symmetry.space_group_name_H-M   'P 1'
#
loop_
_entity.id
_entity.type
_entity.pdbx_description
1 polymer ?
#
loop_
_entity_poly.entity_id
_entity_poly.type
_entity_poly.pdbx_seq_one_letter_code
_entity_poly.pdbx_strand_id
1 'polypeptide(L)'
;MRKKDILELKKRFKKDYCTFTKICGCYVNGEKHTILKFRETFLNLDEDEYFKYLEIAKKVLSGTIGNNILELNFPTNEDFINEKQISLMQLKKSQLKDDALLDDFYESIIDNYDFTGNFIILIFHDAYDVITKTKDNLKIDESEEVYEYVLCAICPVSLSEPGLRHFEEENKIKARIRDWVVDAPSNGFVFPAFIDRSSDVNSIMYYTKNAKDAHPELMENALGCYSKQTATVQKETFQSIIKDSFTDDKADKTFMEIQENLNNMIDEYNAMYDDTDCEPISLTKKDIQNILIESGVPEEITTKIEKSYAENFGDDLPLAENLIAAKALKVNEQRKKEEHLQKQIEILQTKLEQIKQETSVDNETHLSTEVNDDNVGLNETIETNLEEASEADLEEILETNLEEVQDTNSKDNKVTPNYDVVLQVKPEKIPQIKSQIIDGQKCIVIPINENEQTTVNGLDDLI
;
A
#
# COMPACT_ATOMS: atom_id res chain seq x y z
N MET A 1 1.42 -1.79 -16.91
CA MET A 1 0.14 -1.13 -16.50
C MET A 1 0.43 0.00 -15.51
N ARG A 2 -0.10 1.19 -15.73
CA ARG A 2 0.15 2.38 -14.92
C ARG A 2 -1.15 2.87 -14.25
N LYS A 3 -1.03 3.61 -13.15
CA LYS A 3 -2.18 4.17 -12.42
C LYS A 3 -3.08 5.05 -13.31
N LYS A 4 -2.50 5.77 -14.29
CA LYS A 4 -3.24 6.59 -15.25
C LYS A 4 -4.20 5.77 -16.12
N ASP A 5 -3.81 4.56 -16.54
CA ASP A 5 -4.61 3.67 -17.38
C ASP A 5 -5.86 3.20 -16.64
N ILE A 6 -5.68 2.76 -15.38
CA ILE A 6 -6.79 2.37 -14.50
C ILE A 6 -7.73 3.53 -14.24
N LEU A 7 -7.20 4.73 -13.99
CA LEU A 7 -8.04 5.92 -13.75
C LEU A 7 -8.82 6.34 -14.99
N GLU A 8 -8.26 6.14 -16.19
CA GLU A 8 -8.96 6.43 -17.44
C GLU A 8 -10.15 5.50 -17.63
N LEU A 9 -9.96 4.18 -17.47
CA LEU A 9 -11.07 3.21 -17.50
C LEU A 9 -12.12 3.51 -16.43
N LYS A 10 -11.69 3.78 -15.21
CA LYS A 10 -12.59 4.03 -14.09
C LYS A 10 -13.48 5.28 -14.28
N LYS A 11 -13.01 6.28 -15.04
CA LYS A 11 -13.80 7.46 -15.39
C LYS A 11 -14.99 7.10 -16.29
N ARG A 12 -14.90 6.00 -17.04
CA ARG A 12 -15.97 5.52 -17.91
C ARG A 12 -17.16 4.96 -17.13
N PHE A 13 -16.93 4.45 -15.91
CA PHE A 13 -17.96 3.84 -15.07
C PHE A 13 -18.75 4.89 -14.27
N LYS A 14 -19.22 5.91 -14.99
CA LYS A 14 -20.13 6.94 -14.50
C LYS A 14 -21.36 6.98 -15.41
N LYS A 15 -22.50 7.40 -14.87
CA LYS A 15 -23.79 7.44 -15.59
C LYS A 15 -23.67 8.04 -17.00
N ASP A 16 -23.02 9.19 -17.10
CA ASP A 16 -22.97 9.98 -18.35
C ASP A 16 -21.90 9.50 -19.35
N TYR A 17 -21.04 8.57 -18.94
CA TYR A 17 -19.89 8.10 -19.74
C TYR A 17 -19.88 6.59 -19.97
N CYS A 18 -20.79 5.86 -19.33
CA CYS A 18 -20.84 4.40 -19.44
C CYS A 18 -21.38 3.99 -20.81
N THR A 19 -20.63 3.14 -21.48
CA THR A 19 -20.95 2.59 -22.80
C THR A 19 -21.13 1.07 -22.76
N PHE A 20 -21.32 0.48 -21.57
CA PHE A 20 -21.63 -0.94 -21.45
C PHE A 20 -22.82 -1.31 -22.31
N THR A 21 -22.63 -2.28 -23.20
CA THR A 21 -23.67 -2.73 -24.12
C THR A 21 -24.54 -3.81 -23.51
N LYS A 22 -23.88 -4.78 -22.83
CA LYS A 22 -24.53 -5.96 -22.24
C LYS A 22 -23.95 -6.31 -20.90
N ILE A 23 -24.78 -6.95 -20.09
CA ILE A 23 -24.43 -7.66 -18.88
C ILE A 23 -24.96 -9.08 -18.95
N CYS A 24 -24.14 -10.03 -18.57
CA CYS A 24 -24.55 -11.42 -18.37
C CYS A 24 -24.14 -11.85 -16.96
N GLY A 25 -24.91 -12.73 -16.36
CA GLY A 25 -24.64 -13.22 -15.02
C GLY A 25 -24.92 -14.71 -14.88
N CYS A 26 -24.14 -15.36 -14.01
CA CYS A 26 -24.31 -16.75 -13.60
C CYS A 26 -24.27 -16.84 -12.08
N TYR A 27 -25.38 -17.15 -11.44
CA TYR A 27 -25.47 -17.37 -10.00
C TYR A 27 -25.24 -18.84 -9.67
N VAL A 28 -24.29 -19.08 -8.76
CA VAL A 28 -23.79 -20.42 -8.39
C VAL A 28 -23.95 -20.61 -6.88
N ASN A 29 -24.43 -21.77 -6.46
CA ASN A 29 -24.54 -22.12 -5.05
C ASN A 29 -23.22 -22.67 -4.49
N GLY A 30 -23.18 -22.87 -3.16
CA GLY A 30 -22.00 -23.40 -2.48
C GLY A 30 -21.57 -24.83 -2.86
N GLU A 31 -22.42 -25.57 -3.59
CA GLU A 31 -22.14 -26.90 -4.16
C GLU A 31 -21.66 -26.82 -5.61
N LYS A 32 -21.33 -25.62 -6.08
CA LYS A 32 -20.92 -25.32 -7.46
C LYS A 32 -21.97 -25.61 -8.53
N HIS A 33 -23.27 -25.65 -8.16
CA HIS A 33 -24.35 -25.78 -9.14
C HIS A 33 -24.86 -24.41 -9.57
N THR A 34 -25.04 -24.24 -10.88
CA THR A 34 -25.66 -23.04 -11.45
C THR A 34 -27.15 -22.99 -11.09
N ILE A 35 -27.56 -21.90 -10.44
CA ILE A 35 -28.96 -21.65 -10.06
C ILE A 35 -29.68 -20.82 -11.10
N LEU A 36 -29.02 -19.78 -11.62
CA LEU A 36 -29.60 -18.82 -12.57
C LEU A 36 -28.54 -18.32 -13.52
N LYS A 37 -28.90 -18.22 -14.80
CA LYS A 37 -28.17 -17.46 -15.82
C LYS A 37 -29.08 -16.38 -16.38
N PHE A 38 -28.53 -15.19 -16.61
CA PHE A 38 -29.29 -14.09 -17.24
C PHE A 38 -28.39 -13.30 -18.21
N ARG A 39 -29.05 -12.62 -19.15
CA ARG A 39 -28.42 -11.72 -20.11
C ARG A 39 -29.33 -10.54 -20.34
N GLU A 40 -28.83 -9.33 -20.17
CA GLU A 40 -29.60 -8.11 -20.34
C GLU A 40 -28.83 -7.06 -21.13
N THR A 41 -29.58 -6.17 -21.77
CA THR A 41 -29.01 -4.97 -22.37
C THR A 41 -28.82 -3.94 -21.25
N PHE A 42 -27.57 -3.50 -21.02
CA PHE A 42 -27.24 -2.69 -19.86
C PHE A 42 -28.04 -1.38 -19.75
N LEU A 43 -28.35 -0.75 -20.88
CA LEU A 43 -29.12 0.49 -20.92
C LEU A 43 -30.63 0.30 -20.62
N ASN A 44 -31.13 -0.95 -20.60
CA ASN A 44 -32.51 -1.26 -20.29
C ASN A 44 -32.76 -1.57 -18.81
N LEU A 45 -31.72 -1.58 -18.01
CA LEU A 45 -31.82 -1.80 -16.57
C LEU A 45 -32.52 -0.63 -15.88
N ASP A 46 -33.27 -0.92 -14.83
CA ASP A 46 -33.79 0.10 -13.93
C ASP A 46 -32.65 0.94 -13.32
N GLU A 47 -32.92 2.21 -13.00
CA GLU A 47 -31.90 3.15 -12.58
C GLU A 47 -31.13 2.65 -11.35
N ASP A 48 -31.82 2.08 -10.36
CA ASP A 48 -31.18 1.56 -9.15
C ASP A 48 -30.28 0.36 -9.44
N GLU A 49 -30.72 -0.57 -10.28
CA GLU A 49 -29.93 -1.74 -10.72
C GLU A 49 -28.72 -1.31 -11.53
N TYR A 50 -28.92 -0.39 -12.48
CA TYR A 50 -27.86 0.20 -13.28
C TYR A 50 -26.71 0.73 -12.43
N PHE A 51 -27.03 1.51 -11.39
CA PHE A 51 -26.00 2.05 -10.50
C PHE A 51 -25.29 0.98 -9.68
N LYS A 52 -26.01 -0.04 -9.21
CA LYS A 52 -25.40 -1.14 -8.45
C LYS A 52 -24.42 -1.96 -9.29
N TYR A 53 -24.77 -2.27 -10.53
CA TYR A 53 -23.84 -2.93 -11.44
C TYR A 53 -22.64 -2.07 -11.80
N LEU A 54 -22.81 -0.75 -11.98
CA LEU A 54 -21.68 0.16 -12.17
C LEU A 54 -20.74 0.21 -10.95
N GLU A 55 -21.28 0.21 -9.73
CA GLU A 55 -20.48 0.14 -8.50
C GLU A 55 -19.63 -1.14 -8.45
N ILE A 56 -20.22 -2.29 -8.82
CA ILE A 56 -19.50 -3.58 -8.92
C ILE A 56 -18.37 -3.50 -9.95
N ALA A 57 -18.66 -3.06 -11.17
CA ALA A 57 -17.65 -2.92 -12.22
C ALA A 57 -16.51 -1.98 -11.80
N LYS A 58 -16.85 -0.84 -11.19
CA LYS A 58 -15.88 0.14 -10.68
C LYS A 58 -15.00 -0.42 -9.58
N LYS A 59 -15.52 -1.37 -8.79
CA LYS A 59 -14.78 -2.01 -7.71
C LYS A 59 -13.67 -2.91 -8.23
N VAL A 60 -13.86 -3.59 -9.36
CA VAL A 60 -12.85 -4.41 -10.03
C VAL A 60 -11.59 -3.61 -10.42
N LEU A 61 -11.70 -2.30 -10.59
CA LEU A 61 -10.57 -1.41 -10.87
C LEU A 61 -10.14 -0.61 -9.63
N SER A 62 -10.40 -1.10 -8.41
CA SER A 62 -10.09 -0.37 -7.18
C SER A 62 -8.97 -1.02 -6.37
N GLY A 63 -8.27 -0.21 -5.58
CA GLY A 63 -7.18 -0.66 -4.73
C GLY A 63 -5.80 -0.26 -5.27
N THR A 64 -4.78 -0.94 -4.80
CA THR A 64 -3.38 -0.65 -5.10
C THR A 64 -2.86 -1.58 -6.19
N ILE A 65 -2.12 -1.05 -7.16
CA ILE A 65 -1.39 -1.84 -8.16
C ILE A 65 -0.35 -2.69 -7.42
N GLY A 66 -0.19 -3.93 -7.86
CA GLY A 66 0.70 -4.90 -7.21
C GLY A 66 0.06 -5.66 -6.04
N ASN A 67 -1.03 -5.14 -5.44
CA ASN A 67 -1.78 -5.85 -4.39
C ASN A 67 -3.20 -6.25 -4.82
N ASN A 68 -4.00 -5.25 -5.20
CA ASN A 68 -5.38 -5.51 -5.59
C ASN A 68 -5.55 -5.63 -7.10
N ILE A 69 -4.71 -4.96 -7.87
CA ILE A 69 -4.72 -5.00 -9.33
C ILE A 69 -3.37 -5.52 -9.80
N LEU A 70 -3.40 -6.66 -10.46
CA LEU A 70 -2.23 -7.36 -11.00
C LEU A 70 -2.32 -7.36 -12.53
N GLU A 71 -1.17 -7.25 -13.17
CA GLU A 71 -1.04 -7.47 -14.61
C GLU A 71 -0.60 -8.92 -14.83
N LEU A 72 -1.50 -9.76 -15.33
CA LEU A 72 -1.21 -11.15 -15.65
C LEU A 72 -0.90 -11.27 -17.14
N ASN A 73 0.14 -12.04 -17.45
CA ASN A 73 0.55 -12.28 -18.82
C ASN A 73 0.24 -13.71 -19.26
N PHE A 74 -0.21 -13.86 -20.51
CA PHE A 74 -0.34 -15.18 -21.11
C PHE A 74 1.03 -15.75 -21.48
N PRO A 75 1.20 -17.08 -21.45
CA PRO A 75 2.39 -17.74 -22.00
C PRO A 75 2.60 -17.37 -23.47
N THR A 76 3.81 -16.92 -23.82
CA THR A 76 4.21 -16.48 -25.18
C THR A 76 5.12 -17.49 -25.86
N ASN A 77 4.80 -18.77 -25.81
CA ASN A 77 5.60 -19.80 -26.50
C ASN A 77 5.12 -19.93 -27.95
N GLU A 78 6.04 -19.86 -28.92
CA GLU A 78 5.74 -19.98 -30.34
C GLU A 78 5.08 -21.33 -30.73
N ASP A 79 5.33 -22.37 -29.94
CA ASP A 79 4.78 -23.71 -30.16
C ASP A 79 3.46 -24.01 -29.44
N PHE A 80 2.95 -23.08 -28.64
CA PHE A 80 1.76 -23.30 -27.79
C PHE A 80 0.67 -22.28 -28.08
N ILE A 81 -0.49 -22.77 -28.52
CA ILE A 81 -1.69 -21.97 -28.65
C ILE A 81 -2.42 -21.94 -27.31
N ASN A 82 -2.55 -20.77 -26.69
CA ASN A 82 -3.28 -20.63 -25.45
C ASN A 82 -4.79 -20.65 -25.72
N GLU A 83 -5.41 -21.81 -25.51
CA GLU A 83 -6.85 -21.99 -25.76
C GLU A 83 -7.74 -21.07 -24.93
N LYS A 84 -7.34 -20.76 -23.68
CA LYS A 84 -8.08 -19.83 -22.80
C LYS A 84 -8.05 -18.39 -23.32
N GLN A 85 -6.88 -17.93 -23.79
CA GLN A 85 -6.76 -16.62 -24.46
C GLN A 85 -7.63 -16.53 -25.69
N ILE A 86 -7.65 -17.57 -26.54
CA ILE A 86 -8.50 -17.61 -27.72
C ILE A 86 -9.99 -17.58 -27.33
N SER A 87 -10.38 -18.38 -26.33
CA SER A 87 -11.76 -18.39 -25.82
C SER A 87 -12.21 -17.01 -25.31
N LEU A 88 -11.37 -16.30 -24.53
CA LEU A 88 -11.63 -14.94 -24.10
C LEU A 88 -11.74 -13.95 -25.27
N MET A 89 -10.90 -14.08 -26.30
CA MET A 89 -10.97 -13.27 -27.52
C MET A 89 -12.25 -13.51 -28.29
N GLN A 90 -12.71 -14.78 -28.40
CA GLN A 90 -13.95 -15.15 -29.06
C GLN A 90 -15.15 -14.63 -28.26
N LEU A 91 -15.15 -14.79 -26.95
CA LEU A 91 -16.19 -14.29 -26.05
C LEU A 91 -16.33 -12.77 -26.19
N LYS A 92 -15.22 -12.01 -26.17
CA LYS A 92 -15.21 -10.57 -26.40
C LYS A 92 -15.81 -10.23 -27.77
N LYS A 93 -15.34 -10.85 -28.85
CA LYS A 93 -15.81 -10.60 -30.23
C LYS A 93 -17.28 -10.98 -30.44
N SER A 94 -17.79 -11.96 -29.70
CA SER A 94 -19.22 -12.32 -29.73
C SER A 94 -20.11 -11.23 -29.12
N GLN A 95 -19.52 -10.25 -28.41
CA GLN A 95 -20.24 -9.25 -27.63
C GLN A 95 -21.19 -9.89 -26.62
N LEU A 96 -20.79 -10.98 -26.01
CA LEU A 96 -21.57 -11.80 -25.07
C LEU A 96 -22.90 -12.31 -25.66
N LYS A 97 -22.96 -12.55 -26.98
CA LYS A 97 -24.17 -13.04 -27.66
C LYS A 97 -24.22 -14.56 -27.82
N ASP A 98 -23.06 -15.21 -27.73
CA ASP A 98 -22.91 -16.66 -27.91
C ASP A 98 -23.05 -17.37 -26.56
N ASP A 99 -24.09 -18.22 -26.45
CA ASP A 99 -24.39 -18.94 -25.20
C ASP A 99 -23.38 -20.03 -24.91
N ALA A 100 -22.85 -20.72 -25.94
CA ALA A 100 -21.87 -21.78 -25.73
C ALA A 100 -20.56 -21.21 -25.17
N LEU A 101 -20.08 -20.08 -25.71
CA LEU A 101 -18.88 -19.40 -25.22
C LEU A 101 -19.05 -18.88 -23.79
N LEU A 102 -20.27 -18.41 -23.44
CA LEU A 102 -20.58 -17.98 -22.07
C LEU A 102 -20.62 -19.17 -21.12
N ASP A 103 -21.20 -20.27 -21.52
CA ASP A 103 -21.29 -21.47 -20.70
C ASP A 103 -19.90 -22.06 -20.42
N ASP A 104 -19.07 -22.21 -21.43
CA ASP A 104 -17.67 -22.65 -21.31
C ASP A 104 -16.87 -21.71 -20.36
N PHE A 105 -17.11 -20.41 -20.48
CA PHE A 105 -16.47 -19.42 -19.61
C PHE A 105 -16.92 -19.54 -18.16
N TYR A 106 -18.24 -19.68 -17.90
CA TYR A 106 -18.74 -19.88 -16.54
C TYR A 106 -18.24 -21.18 -15.93
N GLU A 107 -18.29 -22.29 -16.66
CA GLU A 107 -17.76 -23.58 -16.20
C GLU A 107 -16.29 -23.49 -15.86
N SER A 108 -15.48 -22.82 -16.69
CA SER A 108 -14.06 -22.63 -16.42
C SER A 108 -13.80 -21.88 -15.10
N ILE A 109 -14.61 -20.89 -14.76
CA ILE A 109 -14.50 -20.19 -13.48
C ILE A 109 -15.02 -21.06 -12.33
N ILE A 110 -16.19 -21.70 -12.46
CA ILE A 110 -16.81 -22.49 -11.41
C ILE A 110 -15.91 -23.65 -10.97
N ASP A 111 -15.29 -24.33 -11.94
CA ASP A 111 -14.42 -25.49 -11.66
C ASP A 111 -13.15 -25.07 -10.94
N ASN A 112 -12.59 -23.91 -11.26
CA ASN A 112 -11.28 -23.48 -10.78
C ASN A 112 -11.32 -22.40 -9.68
N TYR A 113 -12.51 -21.95 -9.28
CA TYR A 113 -12.62 -20.98 -8.17
C TYR A 113 -12.81 -21.71 -6.84
N ASP A 114 -11.80 -21.67 -5.98
CA ASP A 114 -11.85 -22.26 -4.63
C ASP A 114 -12.54 -21.32 -3.65
N PHE A 115 -13.87 -21.34 -3.67
CA PHE A 115 -14.71 -20.53 -2.79
C PHE A 115 -15.81 -21.39 -2.15
N THR A 116 -15.93 -21.31 -0.83
CA THR A 116 -16.95 -22.00 -0.05
C THR A 116 -18.14 -21.08 0.20
N GLY A 117 -19.14 -21.14 -0.64
CA GLY A 117 -20.35 -20.31 -0.50
C GLY A 117 -21.00 -20.01 -1.83
N ASN A 118 -22.09 -19.28 -1.78
CA ASN A 118 -22.76 -18.84 -3.01
C ASN A 118 -22.01 -17.66 -3.60
N PHE A 119 -21.93 -17.58 -4.93
CA PHE A 119 -21.33 -16.46 -5.63
C PHE A 119 -22.05 -16.22 -6.97
N ILE A 120 -21.87 -15.02 -7.50
CA ILE A 120 -22.32 -14.66 -8.82
C ILE A 120 -21.14 -14.21 -9.69
N ILE A 121 -21.09 -14.72 -10.91
CA ILE A 121 -20.16 -14.29 -11.95
C ILE A 121 -20.91 -13.29 -12.83
N LEU A 122 -20.46 -12.05 -12.86
CA LEU A 122 -20.98 -10.99 -13.71
C LEU A 122 -19.96 -10.67 -14.80
N ILE A 123 -20.41 -10.58 -16.04
CA ILE A 123 -19.55 -10.18 -17.14
C ILE A 123 -20.21 -9.05 -17.93
N PHE A 124 -19.44 -8.01 -18.21
CA PHE A 124 -19.84 -6.81 -18.92
C PHE A 124 -19.05 -6.72 -20.22
N HIS A 125 -19.68 -6.25 -21.29
CA HIS A 125 -19.03 -5.93 -22.55
C HIS A 125 -19.08 -4.43 -22.79
N ASP A 126 -17.96 -3.85 -23.17
CA ASP A 126 -17.83 -2.45 -23.56
C ASP A 126 -16.94 -2.27 -24.78
N ALA A 127 -17.19 -1.22 -25.53
CA ALA A 127 -16.33 -0.76 -26.60
C ALA A 127 -16.40 0.77 -26.68
N TYR A 128 -15.24 1.42 -26.68
CA TYR A 128 -15.18 2.87 -26.82
C TYR A 128 -13.96 3.34 -27.61
N ASP A 129 -14.10 4.51 -28.22
CA ASP A 129 -13.01 5.15 -28.96
C ASP A 129 -11.99 5.76 -27.99
N VAL A 130 -10.72 5.38 -28.13
CA VAL A 130 -9.60 5.97 -27.40
C VAL A 130 -9.18 7.23 -28.14
N ILE A 131 -9.55 8.39 -27.60
CA ILE A 131 -9.29 9.68 -28.23
C ILE A 131 -7.79 10.01 -28.14
N THR A 132 -7.18 10.33 -29.27
CA THR A 132 -5.80 10.83 -29.34
C THR A 132 -5.65 12.14 -28.58
N LYS A 133 -4.59 12.24 -27.79
CA LYS A 133 -4.20 13.48 -27.10
C LYS A 133 -2.85 13.96 -27.62
N THR A 134 -2.76 15.27 -27.92
CA THR A 134 -1.48 15.92 -28.18
C THR A 134 -0.61 15.94 -26.92
N LYS A 135 0.70 16.27 -27.08
CA LYS A 135 1.62 16.47 -25.96
C LYS A 135 1.11 17.52 -24.96
N ASP A 136 0.30 18.48 -25.41
CA ASP A 136 -0.32 19.54 -24.60
C ASP A 136 -1.68 19.12 -24.00
N ASN A 137 -2.02 17.83 -23.99
CA ASN A 137 -3.31 17.28 -23.52
C ASN A 137 -4.56 17.79 -24.27
N LEU A 138 -4.41 18.43 -25.40
CA LEU A 138 -5.54 18.80 -26.27
C LEU A 138 -6.07 17.54 -26.96
N LYS A 139 -7.40 17.41 -26.99
CA LYS A 139 -8.07 16.32 -27.71
C LYS A 139 -7.97 16.59 -29.21
N ILE A 140 -7.53 15.60 -29.96
CA ILE A 140 -7.71 15.53 -31.41
C ILE A 140 -9.01 14.77 -31.65
N ASP A 141 -9.85 15.23 -32.55
CA ASP A 141 -11.17 14.63 -32.81
C ASP A 141 -11.11 13.23 -33.46
N GLU A 142 -9.92 12.76 -33.83
CA GLU A 142 -9.72 11.44 -34.41
C GLU A 142 -9.38 10.42 -33.33
N SER A 143 -10.09 9.27 -33.29
CA SER A 143 -9.75 8.13 -32.47
C SER A 143 -8.66 7.32 -33.16
N GLU A 144 -7.59 6.94 -32.43
CA GLU A 144 -6.54 6.06 -32.95
C GLU A 144 -6.95 4.58 -32.88
N GLU A 145 -7.69 4.21 -31.87
CA GLU A 145 -8.05 2.81 -31.57
C GLU A 145 -9.43 2.72 -30.89
N VAL A 146 -10.16 1.66 -31.26
CA VAL A 146 -11.36 1.25 -30.49
C VAL A 146 -10.94 0.21 -29.46
N TYR A 147 -11.04 0.56 -28.19
CA TYR A 147 -10.82 -0.38 -27.10
C TYR A 147 -12.10 -1.14 -26.79
N GLU A 148 -12.14 -2.41 -27.24
CA GLU A 148 -13.22 -3.35 -26.96
C GLU A 148 -12.74 -4.34 -25.90
N TYR A 149 -13.50 -4.50 -24.81
CA TYR A 149 -13.11 -5.35 -23.69
C TYR A 149 -14.30 -6.02 -23.01
N VAL A 150 -13.98 -7.05 -22.23
CA VAL A 150 -14.88 -7.64 -21.25
C VAL A 150 -14.35 -7.37 -19.85
N LEU A 151 -15.26 -7.06 -18.93
CA LEU A 151 -14.97 -6.93 -17.50
C LEU A 151 -15.75 -8.03 -16.78
N CYS A 152 -15.04 -8.85 -16.01
CA CYS A 152 -15.64 -9.88 -15.16
C CYS A 152 -15.53 -9.47 -13.68
N ALA A 153 -16.61 -9.71 -12.92
CA ALA A 153 -16.64 -9.55 -11.48
C ALA A 153 -17.19 -10.82 -10.84
N ILE A 154 -16.49 -11.40 -9.89
CA ILE A 154 -16.93 -12.54 -9.09
C ILE A 154 -17.29 -12.01 -7.71
N CYS A 155 -18.57 -12.04 -7.38
CA CYS A 155 -19.11 -11.47 -6.16
C CYS A 155 -19.64 -12.59 -5.24
N PRO A 156 -19.21 -12.67 -3.98
CA PRO A 156 -19.87 -13.51 -2.99
C PRO A 156 -21.34 -13.15 -2.85
N VAL A 157 -22.17 -14.12 -2.54
CA VAL A 157 -23.58 -13.92 -2.23
C VAL A 157 -23.85 -14.48 -0.84
N SER A 158 -24.17 -13.59 0.09
CA SER A 158 -24.35 -13.93 1.50
C SER A 158 -25.78 -13.64 1.97
N LEU A 159 -26.20 -14.31 3.06
CA LEU A 159 -27.45 -13.97 3.71
C LEU A 159 -27.31 -12.65 4.48
N SER A 160 -28.25 -11.74 4.27
CA SER A 160 -28.28 -10.48 5.01
C SER A 160 -28.30 -10.71 6.52
N GLU A 161 -27.82 -9.71 7.29
CA GLU A 161 -27.74 -9.81 8.75
C GLU A 161 -29.11 -10.13 9.38
N PRO A 162 -29.17 -11.04 10.36
CA PRO A 162 -30.39 -11.28 11.14
C PRO A 162 -30.74 -10.06 11.98
N GLY A 163 -32.03 -9.88 12.27
CA GLY A 163 -32.46 -8.75 13.08
C GLY A 163 -33.96 -8.67 13.23
N LEU A 164 -34.43 -7.59 13.87
CA LEU A 164 -35.84 -7.21 13.94
C LEU A 164 -36.14 -6.16 12.90
N ARG A 165 -37.33 -6.19 12.33
CA ARG A 165 -37.82 -5.25 11.32
C ARG A 165 -39.23 -4.80 11.70
N HIS A 166 -39.56 -3.55 11.44
CA HIS A 166 -40.92 -3.04 11.47
C HIS A 166 -41.65 -3.45 10.19
N PHE A 167 -42.72 -4.17 10.34
CA PHE A 167 -43.64 -4.51 9.27
C PHE A 167 -44.77 -3.49 9.25
N GLU A 168 -44.73 -2.56 8.31
CA GLU A 168 -45.66 -1.42 8.24
C GLU A 168 -47.11 -1.87 8.09
N GLU A 169 -47.38 -2.88 7.26
CA GLU A 169 -48.73 -3.40 7.02
C GLU A 169 -49.42 -3.94 8.29
N GLU A 170 -48.64 -4.53 9.19
CA GLU A 170 -49.16 -5.09 10.44
C GLU A 170 -48.88 -4.21 11.65
N ASN A 171 -48.10 -3.14 11.47
CA ASN A 171 -47.56 -2.27 12.53
C ASN A 171 -46.96 -3.06 13.70
N LYS A 172 -46.10 -4.04 13.36
CA LYS A 172 -45.49 -4.95 14.34
C LYS A 172 -43.97 -5.06 14.11
N ILE A 173 -43.26 -5.26 15.21
CA ILE A 173 -41.84 -5.64 15.16
C ILE A 173 -41.78 -7.16 15.12
N LYS A 174 -41.17 -7.71 14.06
CA LYS A 174 -40.95 -9.15 13.84
C LYS A 174 -39.53 -9.44 13.39
N ALA A 175 -39.16 -10.72 13.42
CA ALA A 175 -37.89 -11.15 12.83
C ALA A 175 -37.85 -10.79 11.32
N ARG A 176 -36.73 -10.19 10.89
CA ARG A 176 -36.48 -9.89 9.47
C ARG A 176 -36.33 -11.22 8.69
N ILE A 177 -36.95 -11.30 7.54
CA ILE A 177 -36.65 -12.34 6.56
C ILE A 177 -35.26 -11.99 5.98
N ARG A 178 -34.37 -12.95 5.99
CA ARG A 178 -33.02 -12.78 5.44
C ARG A 178 -33.05 -13.00 3.93
N ASP A 179 -32.53 -12.02 3.21
CA ASP A 179 -32.40 -12.08 1.76
C ASP A 179 -30.97 -12.46 1.38
N TRP A 180 -30.82 -13.13 0.23
CA TRP A 180 -29.52 -13.32 -0.39
C TRP A 180 -29.08 -12.02 -1.05
N VAL A 181 -27.94 -11.48 -0.63
CA VAL A 181 -27.39 -10.20 -1.06
C VAL A 181 -26.08 -10.42 -1.77
N VAL A 182 -25.92 -9.77 -2.92
CA VAL A 182 -24.66 -9.76 -3.68
C VAL A 182 -23.70 -8.78 -3.01
N ASP A 183 -22.57 -9.28 -2.53
CA ASP A 183 -21.52 -8.50 -1.92
C ASP A 183 -20.60 -7.84 -2.98
N ALA A 184 -19.71 -6.94 -2.52
CA ALA A 184 -18.70 -6.39 -3.40
C ALA A 184 -17.78 -7.50 -3.96
N PRO A 185 -17.27 -7.37 -5.20
CA PRO A 185 -16.47 -8.40 -5.83
C PRO A 185 -15.26 -8.78 -4.99
N SER A 186 -15.03 -10.08 -4.84
CA SER A 186 -13.82 -10.65 -4.26
C SER A 186 -12.70 -10.73 -5.28
N ASN A 187 -13.04 -11.15 -6.50
CA ASN A 187 -12.14 -11.27 -7.63
C ASN A 187 -12.78 -10.73 -8.90
N GLY A 188 -11.99 -10.51 -9.92
CA GLY A 188 -12.47 -10.07 -11.22
C GLY A 188 -11.31 -9.76 -12.15
N PHE A 189 -11.63 -9.36 -13.38
CA PHE A 189 -10.60 -8.99 -14.34
C PHE A 189 -11.16 -8.15 -15.49
N VAL A 190 -10.26 -7.51 -16.23
CA VAL A 190 -10.53 -6.84 -17.50
C VAL A 190 -9.66 -7.46 -18.58
N PHE A 191 -10.22 -7.85 -19.69
CA PHE A 191 -9.51 -8.42 -20.83
C PHE A 191 -10.02 -7.85 -22.17
N PRO A 192 -9.13 -7.45 -23.07
CA PRO A 192 -7.66 -7.29 -22.95
C PRO A 192 -7.27 -6.25 -21.91
N ALA A 193 -6.02 -6.28 -21.45
CA ALA A 193 -5.54 -5.22 -20.58
C ALA A 193 -5.47 -3.87 -21.30
N PHE A 194 -5.68 -2.78 -20.57
CA PHE A 194 -5.52 -1.42 -21.06
C PHE A 194 -4.20 -0.85 -20.57
N ILE A 195 -3.20 -0.81 -21.44
CA ILE A 195 -1.83 -0.40 -21.11
C ILE A 195 -1.40 0.69 -22.07
N ASP A 196 -0.90 1.80 -21.53
CA ASP A 196 -0.47 2.97 -22.30
C ASP A 196 -1.49 3.44 -23.36
N ARG A 197 -2.78 3.38 -22.97
CA ARG A 197 -3.94 3.77 -23.79
C ARG A 197 -4.17 2.88 -25.01
N SER A 198 -3.66 1.67 -24.99
CA SER A 198 -3.83 0.67 -26.05
C SER A 198 -4.33 -0.65 -25.50
N SER A 199 -4.86 -1.48 -26.39
CA SER A 199 -5.39 -2.81 -26.10
C SER A 199 -4.25 -3.83 -26.10
N ASP A 200 -3.88 -4.37 -24.94
CA ASP A 200 -2.91 -5.45 -24.85
C ASP A 200 -3.60 -6.81 -24.70
N VAL A 201 -3.66 -7.54 -25.81
CA VAL A 201 -4.28 -8.88 -25.87
C VAL A 201 -3.46 -9.98 -25.17
N ASN A 202 -2.19 -9.71 -24.85
CA ASN A 202 -1.31 -10.65 -24.18
C ASN A 202 -1.37 -10.54 -22.66
N SER A 203 -2.16 -9.59 -22.15
CA SER A 203 -2.25 -9.32 -20.73
C SER A 203 -3.70 -9.18 -20.25
N ILE A 204 -3.91 -9.47 -18.98
CA ILE A 204 -5.17 -9.30 -18.25
C ILE A 204 -4.93 -8.36 -17.06
N MET A 205 -5.86 -7.44 -16.82
CA MET A 205 -5.90 -6.67 -15.56
C MET A 205 -6.73 -7.46 -14.57
N TYR A 206 -6.08 -8.15 -13.63
CA TYR A 206 -6.72 -9.01 -12.64
C TYR A 206 -6.94 -8.25 -11.33
N TYR A 207 -8.11 -8.45 -10.72
CA TYR A 207 -8.48 -7.85 -9.44
C TYR A 207 -8.66 -8.92 -8.37
N THR A 208 -8.08 -8.67 -7.18
CA THR A 208 -8.37 -9.39 -5.95
C THR A 208 -8.65 -8.42 -4.81
N LYS A 209 -9.67 -8.72 -4.01
CA LYS A 209 -9.96 -7.97 -2.77
C LYS A 209 -8.99 -8.34 -1.66
N ASN A 210 -8.60 -9.60 -1.60
CA ASN A 210 -7.70 -10.14 -0.58
C ASN A 210 -6.29 -10.34 -1.15
N ALA A 211 -5.37 -9.44 -0.80
CA ALA A 211 -4.00 -9.54 -1.26
C ALA A 211 -3.22 -10.75 -0.71
N LYS A 212 -3.72 -11.43 0.33
CA LYS A 212 -3.08 -12.64 0.87
C LYS A 212 -3.55 -13.92 0.20
N ASP A 213 -4.69 -13.85 -0.47
CA ASP A 213 -5.29 -14.95 -1.20
C ASP A 213 -5.84 -14.43 -2.53
N ALA A 214 -4.99 -14.44 -3.53
CA ALA A 214 -5.29 -13.90 -4.85
C ALA A 214 -5.88 -14.94 -5.81
N HIS A 215 -6.10 -16.19 -5.36
CA HIS A 215 -6.63 -17.29 -6.15
C HIS A 215 -5.77 -17.61 -7.40
N PRO A 216 -4.53 -18.14 -7.22
CA PRO A 216 -3.65 -18.50 -8.33
C PRO A 216 -4.27 -19.55 -9.26
N GLU A 217 -5.10 -20.47 -8.75
CA GLU A 217 -5.87 -21.45 -9.53
C GLU A 217 -6.82 -20.79 -10.55
N LEU A 218 -7.37 -19.63 -10.22
CA LEU A 218 -8.20 -18.85 -11.14
C LEU A 218 -7.34 -18.22 -12.24
N MET A 219 -6.14 -17.72 -11.89
CA MET A 219 -5.22 -17.12 -12.85
C MET A 219 -4.70 -18.14 -13.86
N GLU A 220 -4.28 -19.31 -13.38
CA GLU A 220 -3.65 -20.36 -14.20
C GLU A 220 -4.69 -21.19 -14.95
N ASN A 221 -5.64 -21.78 -14.24
CA ASN A 221 -6.52 -22.79 -14.82
C ASN A 221 -7.74 -22.19 -15.51
N ALA A 222 -8.33 -21.12 -14.98
CA ALA A 222 -9.49 -20.49 -15.61
C ALA A 222 -9.10 -19.49 -16.70
N LEU A 223 -8.07 -18.65 -16.45
CA LEU A 223 -7.66 -17.59 -17.37
C LEU A 223 -6.49 -17.99 -18.27
N GLY A 224 -5.71 -19.01 -17.89
CA GLY A 224 -4.57 -19.48 -18.68
C GLY A 224 -3.36 -18.55 -18.67
N CYS A 225 -3.24 -17.73 -17.64
CA CYS A 225 -2.12 -16.81 -17.43
C CYS A 225 -1.08 -17.40 -16.48
N TYR A 226 0.11 -16.83 -16.45
CA TYR A 226 1.02 -17.08 -15.34
C TYR A 226 0.44 -16.47 -14.06
N SER A 227 0.47 -17.21 -12.94
CA SER A 227 0.10 -16.65 -11.65
C SER A 227 1.11 -15.63 -11.19
N LYS A 228 0.63 -14.60 -10.50
CA LYS A 228 1.47 -13.57 -9.87
C LYS A 228 1.18 -13.47 -8.39
N GLN A 229 2.25 -13.37 -7.61
CA GLN A 229 2.15 -13.05 -6.20
C GLN A 229 1.86 -11.57 -6.00
N THR A 230 0.99 -11.25 -5.04
CA THR A 230 0.77 -9.85 -4.65
C THR A 230 1.98 -9.29 -3.91
N ALA A 231 2.16 -7.97 -3.92
CA ALA A 231 3.21 -7.29 -3.17
C ALA A 231 3.20 -7.64 -1.66
N THR A 232 2.01 -7.86 -1.10
CA THR A 232 1.87 -8.32 0.30
C THR A 232 2.46 -9.71 0.51
N VAL A 233 2.14 -10.67 -0.37
CA VAL A 233 2.68 -12.03 -0.30
C VAL A 233 4.17 -12.03 -0.58
N GLN A 234 4.65 -11.31 -1.60
CA GLN A 234 6.08 -11.17 -1.89
C GLN A 234 6.87 -10.67 -0.68
N LYS A 235 6.35 -9.66 0.01
CA LYS A 235 6.95 -9.10 1.22
C LYS A 235 6.97 -10.09 2.38
N GLU A 236 5.85 -10.76 2.66
CA GLU A 236 5.75 -11.76 3.72
C GLU A 236 6.69 -12.94 3.44
N THR A 237 6.76 -13.41 2.19
CA THR A 237 7.67 -14.48 1.74
C THR A 237 9.13 -14.06 1.91
N PHE A 238 9.50 -12.86 1.46
CA PHE A 238 10.86 -12.34 1.60
C PHE A 238 11.28 -12.23 3.06
N GLN A 239 10.40 -11.71 3.91
CA GLN A 239 10.64 -11.64 5.36
C GLN A 239 10.83 -13.03 5.99
N SER A 240 10.02 -14.02 5.59
CA SER A 240 10.14 -15.39 6.07
C SER A 240 11.46 -16.03 5.63
N ILE A 241 11.83 -15.90 4.33
CA ILE A 241 13.09 -16.42 3.79
C ILE A 241 14.28 -15.92 4.61
N ILE A 242 14.31 -14.62 4.93
CA ILE A 242 15.40 -14.05 5.72
C ILE A 242 15.36 -14.61 7.14
N LYS A 243 14.23 -14.50 7.86
CA LYS A 243 14.13 -14.92 9.26
C LYS A 243 14.40 -16.41 9.46
N ASP A 244 13.88 -17.27 8.59
CA ASP A 244 14.06 -18.73 8.67
C ASP A 244 15.49 -19.18 8.29
N SER A 245 16.26 -18.29 7.72
CA SER A 245 17.67 -18.57 7.40
C SER A 245 18.60 -18.38 8.60
N PHE A 246 18.20 -17.62 9.58
CA PHE A 246 18.92 -17.43 10.83
C PHE A 246 18.42 -18.37 11.93
N THR A 247 19.32 -18.83 12.78
CA THR A 247 19.01 -19.65 13.96
C THR A 247 19.04 -18.87 15.27
N ASP A 248 19.50 -17.61 15.22
CA ASP A 248 19.79 -16.77 16.38
C ASP A 248 18.83 -15.55 16.44
N ASP A 249 18.78 -14.90 17.62
CA ASP A 249 18.06 -13.63 17.86
C ASP A 249 18.52 -12.44 16.99
N LYS A 250 19.57 -12.66 16.17
CA LYS A 250 20.10 -11.65 15.24
C LYS A 250 19.25 -11.46 13.98
N ALA A 251 18.31 -12.36 13.71
CA ALA A 251 17.47 -12.33 12.50
C ALA A 251 16.75 -11.00 12.31
N ASP A 252 16.14 -10.47 13.38
CA ASP A 252 15.39 -9.20 13.29
C ASP A 252 16.31 -8.00 13.06
N LYS A 253 17.50 -7.96 13.69
CA LYS A 253 18.47 -6.89 13.47
C LYS A 253 18.99 -6.92 12.03
N THR A 254 19.40 -8.08 11.55
CA THR A 254 19.90 -8.24 10.18
C THR A 254 18.80 -7.93 9.15
N PHE A 255 17.56 -8.33 9.43
CA PHE A 255 16.42 -7.96 8.56
C PHE A 255 16.25 -6.44 8.47
N MET A 256 16.37 -5.70 9.57
CA MET A 256 16.30 -4.24 9.56
C MET A 256 17.43 -3.60 8.74
N GLU A 257 18.65 -4.14 8.83
CA GLU A 257 19.79 -3.68 8.03
C GLU A 257 19.60 -3.97 6.52
N ILE A 258 19.09 -5.17 6.18
CA ILE A 258 18.71 -5.50 4.79
C ILE A 258 17.66 -4.54 4.26
N GLN A 259 16.65 -4.21 5.06
CA GLN A 259 15.60 -3.27 4.66
C GLN A 259 16.14 -1.84 4.41
N GLU A 260 17.10 -1.41 5.20
CA GLU A 260 17.76 -0.12 5.01
C GLU A 260 18.59 -0.09 3.74
N ASN A 261 19.43 -1.11 3.49
CA ASN A 261 20.23 -1.19 2.27
C ASN A 261 19.33 -1.29 1.01
N LEU A 262 18.22 -2.02 1.11
CA LEU A 262 17.22 -2.07 0.05
C LEU A 262 16.58 -0.70 -0.20
N ASN A 263 16.25 0.04 0.86
CA ASN A 263 15.71 1.40 0.73
C ASN A 263 16.73 2.37 0.11
N ASN A 264 17.98 2.33 0.56
CA ASN A 264 19.05 3.15 0.01
C ASN A 264 19.26 2.88 -1.49
N MET A 265 19.22 1.62 -1.92
CA MET A 265 19.31 1.25 -3.33
C MET A 265 18.16 1.86 -4.15
N ILE A 266 16.95 1.87 -3.62
CA ILE A 266 15.77 2.49 -4.28
C ILE A 266 15.95 4.01 -4.35
N ASP A 267 16.38 4.64 -3.26
CA ASP A 267 16.59 6.08 -3.18
C ASP A 267 17.70 6.55 -4.13
N GLU A 268 18.81 5.81 -4.22
CA GLU A 268 19.90 6.06 -5.17
C GLU A 268 19.42 5.94 -6.63
N TYR A 269 18.63 4.91 -6.93
CA TYR A 269 18.08 4.71 -8.25
C TYR A 269 17.14 5.87 -8.63
N ASN A 270 16.24 6.25 -7.74
CA ASN A 270 15.30 7.35 -7.96
C ASN A 270 16.02 8.70 -8.11
N ALA A 271 17.15 8.90 -7.43
CA ALA A 271 17.96 10.10 -7.55
C ALA A 271 18.70 10.22 -8.90
N MET A 272 18.98 9.08 -9.56
CA MET A 272 19.64 9.05 -10.87
C MET A 272 18.68 9.34 -12.02
N TYR A 273 17.39 9.11 -11.85
CA TYR A 273 16.38 9.27 -12.90
C TYR A 273 15.36 10.30 -12.46
N ASP A 274 15.06 11.26 -13.35
CA ASP A 274 13.99 12.25 -13.12
C ASP A 274 12.64 11.54 -12.92
N ASP A 275 11.89 11.94 -11.92
CA ASP A 275 10.72 11.35 -11.24
C ASP A 275 9.56 10.84 -12.14
N THR A 276 9.60 10.99 -13.45
CA THR A 276 8.41 10.79 -14.31
C THR A 276 8.39 9.52 -15.14
N ASP A 277 9.54 8.85 -15.36
CA ASP A 277 9.63 7.71 -16.28
C ASP A 277 10.52 6.55 -15.79
N CYS A 278 10.81 6.44 -14.49
CA CYS A 278 11.59 5.32 -13.97
C CYS A 278 10.83 3.99 -14.10
N GLU A 279 11.46 3.01 -14.70
CA GLU A 279 10.97 1.63 -14.63
C GLU A 279 11.20 1.09 -13.21
N PRO A 280 10.24 0.36 -12.64
CA PRO A 280 10.40 -0.21 -11.31
C PRO A 280 11.56 -1.22 -11.27
N ILE A 281 12.31 -1.22 -10.17
CA ILE A 281 13.48 -2.08 -9.99
C ILE A 281 13.04 -3.52 -9.71
N SER A 282 13.30 -4.43 -10.64
CA SER A 282 13.14 -5.88 -10.42
C SER A 282 14.39 -6.44 -9.73
N LEU A 283 14.24 -7.04 -8.55
CA LEU A 283 15.37 -7.55 -7.78
C LEU A 283 15.88 -8.86 -8.35
N THR A 284 17.02 -8.82 -8.98
CA THR A 284 17.70 -10.04 -9.46
C THR A 284 18.39 -10.77 -8.30
N LYS A 285 18.74 -12.03 -8.52
CA LYS A 285 19.52 -12.82 -7.56
C LYS A 285 20.83 -12.12 -7.17
N LYS A 286 21.47 -11.43 -8.14
CA LYS A 286 22.72 -10.70 -7.92
C LYS A 286 22.52 -9.48 -7.01
N ASP A 287 21.39 -8.77 -7.17
CA ASP A 287 21.06 -7.61 -6.32
C ASP A 287 20.84 -8.06 -4.90
N ILE A 288 20.09 -9.15 -4.69
CA ILE A 288 19.90 -9.75 -3.36
C ILE A 288 21.24 -10.15 -2.73
N GLN A 289 22.13 -10.77 -3.49
CA GLN A 289 23.47 -11.14 -3.01
C GLN A 289 24.25 -9.91 -2.53
N ASN A 290 24.26 -8.84 -3.31
CA ASN A 290 24.93 -7.60 -2.94
C ASN A 290 24.36 -7.00 -1.66
N ILE A 291 23.03 -6.87 -1.57
CA ILE A 291 22.34 -6.34 -0.38
C ILE A 291 22.67 -7.17 0.87
N LEU A 292 22.70 -8.50 0.77
CA LEU A 292 23.04 -9.38 1.88
C LEU A 292 24.48 -9.20 2.35
N ILE A 293 25.43 -9.09 1.40
CA ILE A 293 26.85 -8.84 1.72
C ILE A 293 27.02 -7.49 2.39
N GLU A 294 26.42 -6.43 1.88
CA GLU A 294 26.44 -5.09 2.47
C GLU A 294 25.80 -5.05 3.86
N SER A 295 24.82 -5.89 4.11
CA SER A 295 24.17 -6.05 5.42
C SER A 295 24.98 -6.93 6.39
N GLY A 296 26.19 -7.37 6.02
CA GLY A 296 27.07 -8.18 6.86
C GLY A 296 26.58 -9.62 7.11
N VAL A 297 25.76 -10.17 6.20
CA VAL A 297 25.28 -11.55 6.30
C VAL A 297 26.41 -12.53 5.95
N PRO A 298 26.66 -13.57 6.78
CA PRO A 298 27.66 -14.58 6.48
C PRO A 298 27.40 -15.33 5.19
N GLU A 299 28.44 -15.72 4.46
CA GLU A 299 28.35 -16.36 3.14
C GLU A 299 27.50 -17.64 3.13
N GLU A 300 27.54 -18.44 4.19
CA GLU A 300 26.74 -19.65 4.33
C GLU A 300 25.23 -19.34 4.37
N ILE A 301 24.86 -18.28 5.10
CA ILE A 301 23.48 -17.82 5.20
C ILE A 301 23.04 -17.14 3.91
N THR A 302 23.91 -16.35 3.29
CA THR A 302 23.67 -15.71 1.99
C THR A 302 23.31 -16.77 0.93
N THR A 303 24.08 -17.83 0.82
CA THR A 303 23.80 -18.94 -0.11
C THR A 303 22.46 -19.61 0.16
N LYS A 304 22.09 -19.78 1.43
CA LYS A 304 20.78 -20.34 1.81
C LYS A 304 19.64 -19.42 1.41
N ILE A 305 19.76 -18.13 1.68
CA ILE A 305 18.77 -17.11 1.30
C ILE A 305 18.62 -17.05 -0.22
N GLU A 306 19.70 -17.00 -0.97
CA GLU A 306 19.69 -16.99 -2.44
C GLU A 306 18.96 -18.18 -3.03
N LYS A 307 19.18 -19.37 -2.47
CA LYS A 307 18.51 -20.59 -2.92
C LYS A 307 17.00 -20.50 -2.65
N SER A 308 16.62 -20.16 -1.44
CA SER A 308 15.21 -19.99 -1.06
C SER A 308 14.53 -18.88 -1.86
N TYR A 309 15.25 -17.78 -2.16
CA TYR A 309 14.76 -16.70 -3.00
C TYR A 309 14.47 -17.19 -4.42
N ALA A 310 15.39 -17.93 -5.03
CA ALA A 310 15.19 -18.49 -6.36
C ALA A 310 14.06 -19.52 -6.41
N GLU A 311 13.88 -20.33 -5.35
CA GLU A 311 12.79 -21.31 -5.25
C GLU A 311 11.40 -20.64 -5.11
N ASN A 312 11.30 -19.51 -4.40
CA ASN A 312 10.01 -18.85 -4.13
C ASN A 312 9.60 -17.82 -5.19
N PHE A 313 10.55 -17.15 -5.83
CA PHE A 313 10.26 -16.11 -6.82
C PHE A 313 10.51 -16.55 -8.27
N GLY A 314 11.37 -17.55 -8.48
CA GLY A 314 11.62 -18.11 -9.82
C GLY A 314 11.90 -17.03 -10.86
N ASP A 315 11.10 -17.03 -11.93
CA ASP A 315 11.18 -16.05 -13.02
C ASP A 315 10.33 -14.78 -12.78
N ASP A 316 9.40 -14.81 -11.81
CA ASP A 316 8.58 -13.64 -11.42
C ASP A 316 9.29 -12.87 -10.30
N LEU A 317 10.34 -12.13 -10.68
CA LEU A 317 11.15 -11.38 -9.74
C LEU A 317 10.34 -10.26 -9.08
N PRO A 318 10.39 -10.13 -7.73
CA PRO A 318 9.67 -9.08 -7.04
C PRO A 318 10.29 -7.71 -7.31
N LEU A 319 9.44 -6.68 -7.29
CA LEU A 319 9.89 -5.31 -7.34
C LEU A 319 10.49 -4.91 -5.97
N ALA A 320 11.60 -4.18 -5.98
CA ALA A 320 12.28 -3.70 -4.79
C ALA A 320 11.32 -2.97 -3.83
N GLU A 321 10.50 -2.08 -4.37
CA GLU A 321 9.50 -1.30 -3.63
C GLU A 321 8.47 -2.20 -2.90
N ASN A 322 8.11 -3.34 -3.51
CA ASN A 322 7.16 -4.29 -2.92
C ASN A 322 7.72 -4.96 -1.65
N LEU A 323 9.03 -5.09 -1.53
CA LEU A 323 9.69 -5.78 -0.42
C LEU A 323 9.99 -4.87 0.78
N ILE A 324 9.83 -3.55 0.63
CA ILE A 324 10.07 -2.58 1.71
C ILE A 324 9.07 -2.75 2.85
N ALA A 325 9.61 -2.92 4.07
CA ALA A 325 8.86 -2.99 5.30
C ALA A 325 8.97 -1.66 6.09
N ALA A 326 8.11 -0.69 5.78
CA ALA A 326 8.14 0.63 6.40
C ALA A 326 8.15 0.62 7.95
N LYS A 327 7.56 -0.41 8.58
CA LYS A 327 7.63 -0.59 10.03
C LYS A 327 9.04 -0.95 10.50
N ALA A 328 9.74 -1.82 9.76
CA ALA A 328 11.09 -2.23 10.08
C ALA A 328 12.08 -1.05 9.95
N LEU A 329 11.92 -0.22 8.90
CA LEU A 329 12.72 0.99 8.71
C LEU A 329 12.56 1.97 9.89
N LYS A 330 11.32 2.26 10.32
CA LYS A 330 11.06 3.13 11.47
C LYS A 330 11.66 2.59 12.77
N VAL A 331 11.54 1.29 13.01
CA VAL A 331 12.14 0.65 14.20
C VAL A 331 13.67 0.74 14.14
N ASN A 332 14.26 0.54 12.96
CA ASN A 332 15.72 0.65 12.79
C ASN A 332 16.23 2.08 13.04
N GLU A 333 15.52 3.08 12.52
CA GLU A 333 15.83 4.49 12.76
C GLU A 333 15.80 4.84 14.26
N GLN A 334 14.75 4.40 14.97
CA GLN A 334 14.66 4.59 16.42
C GLN A 334 15.78 3.89 17.16
N ARG A 335 16.09 2.64 16.81
CA ARG A 335 17.20 1.88 17.40
C ARG A 335 18.54 2.59 17.22
N LYS A 336 18.82 3.10 16.01
CA LYS A 336 20.06 3.84 15.74
C LYS A 336 20.16 5.12 16.56
N LYS A 337 19.07 5.86 16.70
CA LYS A 337 19.00 7.04 17.57
C LYS A 337 19.26 6.69 19.03
N GLU A 338 18.68 5.61 19.54
CA GLU A 338 18.92 5.11 20.90
C GLU A 338 20.37 4.67 21.11
N GLU A 339 20.94 3.91 20.17
CA GLU A 339 22.36 3.48 20.21
C GLU A 339 23.32 4.69 20.19
N HIS A 340 22.99 5.72 19.40
CA HIS A 340 23.77 6.96 19.34
C HIS A 340 23.73 7.72 20.67
N LEU A 341 22.52 7.92 21.23
CA LEU A 341 22.35 8.54 22.54
C LEU A 341 23.08 7.77 23.65
N GLN A 342 23.03 6.45 23.60
CA GLN A 342 23.72 5.62 24.59
C GLN A 342 25.25 5.75 24.54
N LYS A 343 25.81 5.84 23.33
CA LYS A 343 27.26 6.14 23.15
C LYS A 343 27.60 7.54 23.66
N GLN A 344 26.77 8.54 23.43
CA GLN A 344 26.99 9.89 23.98
C GLN A 344 27.00 9.90 25.52
N ILE A 345 26.04 9.20 26.13
CA ILE A 345 25.97 9.05 27.61
C ILE A 345 27.23 8.37 28.13
N GLU A 346 27.71 7.33 27.46
CA GLU A 346 28.93 6.60 27.87
C GLU A 346 30.19 7.49 27.78
N ILE A 347 30.31 8.30 26.72
CA ILE A 347 31.38 9.28 26.55
C ILE A 347 31.31 10.35 27.64
N LEU A 348 30.14 10.89 27.95
CA LEU A 348 29.97 11.89 29.01
C LEU A 348 30.24 11.33 30.39
N GLN A 349 29.85 10.09 30.67
CA GLN A 349 30.18 9.40 31.94
C GLN A 349 31.70 9.22 32.10
N THR A 350 32.38 8.82 31.02
CA THR A 350 33.83 8.66 31.03
C THR A 350 34.56 9.99 31.26
N LYS A 351 34.11 11.08 30.61
CA LYS A 351 34.64 12.43 30.84
C LYS A 351 34.42 12.88 32.29
N LEU A 352 33.25 12.62 32.84
CA LEU A 352 32.89 12.99 34.23
C LEU A 352 33.71 12.20 35.26
N GLU A 353 34.02 10.95 34.99
CA GLU A 353 34.95 10.16 35.84
C GLU A 353 36.40 10.67 35.78
N GLN A 354 36.85 11.09 34.59
CA GLN A 354 38.20 11.70 34.43
C GLN A 354 38.30 13.00 35.22
N ILE A 355 37.34 13.92 35.13
CA ILE A 355 37.29 15.18 35.87
C ILE A 355 37.27 14.91 37.40
N LYS A 356 36.49 13.91 37.86
CA LYS A 356 36.48 13.52 39.27
C LYS A 356 37.84 12.98 39.76
N GLN A 357 38.57 12.26 38.91
CA GLN A 357 39.91 11.77 39.24
C GLN A 357 40.94 12.90 39.29
N GLU A 358 40.90 13.85 38.38
CA GLU A 358 41.73 15.03 38.35
C GLU A 358 41.51 15.92 39.58
N THR A 359 40.25 16.17 39.95
CA THR A 359 39.91 16.94 41.15
C THR A 359 40.25 16.23 42.46
N SER A 360 40.37 14.88 42.49
CA SER A 360 40.79 14.14 43.66
C SER A 360 42.32 14.14 43.85
N VAL A 361 43.10 14.23 42.76
CA VAL A 361 44.56 14.32 42.80
C VAL A 361 45.03 15.69 43.26
N ASP A 362 44.35 16.78 42.90
CA ASP A 362 44.66 18.13 43.35
C ASP A 362 44.37 18.36 44.86
N ASN A 363 43.40 17.62 45.43
CA ASN A 363 43.09 17.69 46.87
C ASN A 363 44.08 16.91 47.74
N GLU A 364 44.91 15.97 47.25
CA GLU A 364 45.92 15.26 48.03
C GLU A 364 47.26 15.99 48.11
N THR A 365 47.54 16.99 47.26
CA THR A 365 48.75 17.75 47.18
C THR A 365 48.75 19.03 48.01
N HIS A 366 47.66 19.46 48.62
CA HIS A 366 47.54 20.70 49.40
C HIS A 366 47.17 20.51 50.89
N LEU A 367 47.57 19.39 51.51
CA LEU A 367 47.38 19.19 52.95
C LEU A 367 48.74 19.36 53.72
N SER A 368 49.38 20.51 53.58
CA SER A 368 50.31 21.03 54.53
C SER A 368 50.54 22.51 54.28
N THR A 369 49.77 23.38 54.94
CA THR A 369 50.18 24.58 55.73
C THR A 369 48.97 25.52 55.91
N GLU A 370 48.71 25.76 57.20
CA GLU A 370 48.16 26.96 57.86
C GLU A 370 46.72 27.43 57.49
N VAL A 371 45.92 27.26 58.52
CA VAL A 371 44.63 27.95 58.83
C VAL A 371 44.78 29.46 58.61
N ASN A 372 44.01 30.04 57.70
CA ASN A 372 43.38 31.34 57.87
C ASN A 372 42.10 31.43 57.08
N ASP A 373 41.09 31.90 57.80
CA ASP A 373 39.77 32.30 57.40
C ASP A 373 39.75 33.11 56.12
N ASP A 374 39.11 32.54 55.07
CA ASP A 374 38.33 33.28 54.04
C ASP A 374 37.63 32.25 53.13
N ASN A 375 36.47 31.85 53.55
CA ASN A 375 35.66 30.84 52.88
C ASN A 375 34.52 31.57 52.10
N VAL A 376 34.84 32.25 51.00
CA VAL A 376 33.85 32.82 50.07
C VAL A 376 34.23 32.72 48.58
N GLY A 377 35.43 32.32 48.20
CA GLY A 377 35.91 32.42 46.83
C GLY A 377 35.96 31.12 45.99
N LEU A 378 35.69 29.95 46.59
CA LEU A 378 35.90 28.66 45.90
C LEU A 378 34.64 28.08 45.24
N ASN A 379 33.48 28.55 45.62
CA ASN A 379 32.23 28.06 44.98
C ASN A 379 31.91 28.78 43.66
N GLU A 380 32.28 30.06 43.52
CA GLU A 380 32.01 30.80 42.26
C GLU A 380 32.95 30.36 41.09
N THR A 381 34.16 29.89 41.38
CA THR A 381 35.12 29.46 40.35
C THR A 381 34.85 28.03 39.84
N ILE A 382 34.15 27.21 40.62
CA ILE A 382 33.75 25.85 40.19
C ILE A 382 32.44 25.92 39.39
N GLU A 383 31.53 26.83 39.74
CA GLU A 383 30.31 27.05 38.97
C GLU A 383 30.60 27.72 37.62
N THR A 384 31.50 28.70 37.54
CA THR A 384 31.86 29.35 36.25
C THR A 384 32.63 28.43 35.32
N ASN A 385 33.48 27.51 35.79
CA ASN A 385 34.14 26.55 34.92
C ASN A 385 33.22 25.39 34.45
N LEU A 386 32.15 25.09 35.19
CA LEU A 386 31.15 24.14 34.80
C LEU A 386 30.14 24.74 33.77
N GLU A 387 29.86 26.03 33.89
CA GLU A 387 29.00 26.73 32.93
C GLU A 387 29.74 26.98 31.60
N GLU A 388 31.03 27.40 31.61
CA GLU A 388 31.79 27.61 30.37
C GLU A 388 32.10 26.29 29.59
N ALA A 389 32.32 25.15 30.29
CA ALA A 389 32.49 23.86 29.62
C ALA A 389 31.19 23.28 29.09
N SER A 390 30.03 23.63 29.69
CA SER A 390 28.71 23.17 29.24
C SER A 390 28.17 23.95 28.04
N GLU A 391 28.51 25.23 27.89
CA GLU A 391 28.04 26.05 26.77
C GLU A 391 28.83 25.74 25.48
N ALA A 392 30.16 25.56 25.53
CA ALA A 392 30.94 25.23 24.35
C ALA A 392 30.67 23.81 23.83
N ASP A 393 30.51 22.82 24.72
CA ASP A 393 30.15 21.45 24.32
C ASP A 393 28.69 21.33 23.90
N LEU A 394 27.80 22.20 24.40
CA LEU A 394 26.39 22.28 23.96
C LEU A 394 26.24 22.96 22.61
N GLU A 395 27.05 23.98 22.27
CA GLU A 395 27.05 24.61 20.96
C GLU A 395 27.55 23.64 19.87
N GLU A 396 28.63 22.85 20.15
CA GLU A 396 29.13 21.84 19.19
C GLU A 396 28.15 20.70 18.99
N ILE A 397 27.37 20.30 20.02
CA ILE A 397 26.28 19.31 19.93
C ILE A 397 25.06 19.90 19.25
N LEU A 398 24.79 21.19 19.41
CA LEU A 398 23.71 21.89 18.73
C LEU A 398 24.01 22.16 17.25
N GLU A 399 25.28 22.49 16.90
CA GLU A 399 25.67 22.67 15.50
C GLU A 399 25.67 21.37 14.71
N THR A 400 26.15 20.25 15.28
CA THR A 400 26.04 18.92 14.62
C THR A 400 24.61 18.45 14.45
N ASN A 401 23.70 18.74 15.41
CA ASN A 401 22.29 18.42 15.26
C ASN A 401 21.54 19.37 14.31
N LEU A 402 22.06 20.57 14.05
CA LEU A 402 21.47 21.54 13.10
C LEU A 402 21.90 21.25 11.65
N GLU A 403 23.07 20.67 11.41
CA GLU A 403 23.48 20.26 10.06
C GLU A 403 22.74 19.00 9.60
N GLU A 404 22.45 18.02 10.49
CA GLU A 404 21.62 16.85 10.13
C GLU A 404 20.13 17.18 9.92
N VAL A 405 19.63 18.31 10.45
CA VAL A 405 18.22 18.75 10.28
C VAL A 405 18.02 19.60 9.02
N GLN A 406 19.09 20.11 8.40
CA GLN A 406 18.95 20.95 7.20
C GLN A 406 18.91 20.17 5.88
N ASP A 407 19.30 18.90 5.83
CA ASP A 407 19.30 18.09 4.61
C ASP A 407 18.01 17.25 4.38
N THR A 408 17.01 17.37 5.26
CA THR A 408 15.72 16.65 5.11
C THR A 408 14.55 17.54 4.71
N ASN A 409 14.79 18.69 4.05
CA ASN A 409 13.75 19.51 3.46
C ASN A 409 13.59 19.24 1.96
N SER A 410 13.11 18.08 1.60
CA SER A 410 12.46 17.84 0.31
C SER A 410 11.23 16.97 0.46
N LYS A 411 10.09 17.68 0.41
CA LYS A 411 8.77 17.28 -0.13
C LYS A 411 8.10 16.00 0.39
N ASP A 412 7.08 16.26 1.23
CA ASP A 412 5.76 15.62 1.20
C ASP A 412 5.66 14.12 0.91
N ASN A 413 5.83 13.31 1.96
CA ASN A 413 4.97 12.16 2.17
C ASN A 413 4.66 12.03 3.67
N LYS A 414 3.66 12.82 4.13
CA LYS A 414 3.06 12.63 5.44
C LYS A 414 2.33 11.30 5.45
N VAL A 415 2.96 10.28 5.98
CA VAL A 415 2.24 9.17 6.59
C VAL A 415 1.56 9.74 7.83
N THR A 416 0.30 10.12 7.71
CA THR A 416 -0.52 10.50 8.84
C THR A 416 -0.64 9.29 9.76
N PRO A 417 -0.26 9.37 11.05
CA PRO A 417 -0.63 8.36 12.02
C PRO A 417 -2.15 8.17 11.94
N ASN A 418 -2.61 6.95 12.13
CA ASN A 418 -4.04 6.62 12.05
C ASN A 418 -4.77 7.21 13.27
N TYR A 419 -4.98 8.53 13.27
CA TYR A 419 -5.80 9.23 14.25
C TYR A 419 -7.20 9.41 13.66
N ASP A 420 -8.22 9.21 14.48
CA ASP A 420 -9.62 9.43 14.11
C ASP A 420 -9.90 10.90 13.74
N VAL A 421 -9.09 11.82 14.30
CA VAL A 421 -9.18 13.27 14.04
C VAL A 421 -7.77 13.85 13.86
N VAL A 422 -7.54 14.52 12.73
CA VAL A 422 -6.29 15.26 12.44
C VAL A 422 -6.61 16.73 12.24
N LEU A 423 -5.94 17.59 13.01
CA LEU A 423 -6.09 19.04 12.93
C LEU A 423 -4.80 19.67 12.44
N GLN A 424 -4.86 20.46 11.35
CA GLN A 424 -3.74 21.25 10.85
C GLN A 424 -3.92 22.70 11.30
N VAL A 425 -3.03 23.18 12.16
CA VAL A 425 -3.01 24.56 12.65
C VAL A 425 -1.63 25.17 12.48
N LYS A 426 -1.57 26.50 12.29
CA LYS A 426 -0.28 27.20 12.22
C LYS A 426 0.47 27.05 13.57
N PRO A 427 1.83 26.96 13.56
CA PRO A 427 2.62 26.80 14.78
C PRO A 427 2.34 27.85 15.87
N GLU A 428 2.04 29.07 15.47
CA GLU A 428 1.71 30.21 16.36
C GLU A 428 0.39 30.02 17.13
N LYS A 429 -0.49 29.13 16.63
CA LYS A 429 -1.78 28.81 17.23
C LYS A 429 -1.73 27.65 18.23
N ILE A 430 -0.71 26.81 18.18
CA ILE A 430 -0.59 25.63 19.04
C ILE A 430 -0.71 25.96 20.53
N PRO A 431 -0.07 27.06 21.05
CA PRO A 431 -0.20 27.43 22.47
C PRO A 431 -1.60 27.88 22.87
N GLN A 432 -2.46 28.24 21.93
CA GLN A 432 -3.81 28.72 22.16
C GLN A 432 -4.85 27.59 22.20
N ILE A 433 -4.50 26.39 21.80
CA ILE A 433 -5.39 25.22 21.79
C ILE A 433 -5.61 24.78 23.23
N LYS A 434 -6.88 24.63 23.61
CA LYS A 434 -7.29 24.20 24.96
C LYS A 434 -8.20 22.97 24.89
N SER A 435 -8.09 22.10 25.89
CA SER A 435 -9.05 21.02 26.11
C SER A 435 -10.07 21.49 27.13
N GLN A 436 -11.35 21.40 26.80
CA GLN A 436 -12.48 21.83 27.68
C GLN A 436 -13.60 20.79 27.61
N ILE A 437 -14.32 20.64 28.73
CA ILE A 437 -15.54 19.81 28.76
C ILE A 437 -16.72 20.69 28.44
N ILE A 438 -17.43 20.42 27.35
CA ILE A 438 -18.65 21.13 26.95
C ILE A 438 -19.74 20.06 26.87
N ASP A 439 -20.86 20.32 27.59
CA ASP A 439 -22.01 19.40 27.65
C ASP A 439 -21.66 17.93 28.02
N GLY A 440 -20.66 17.77 28.89
CA GLY A 440 -20.19 16.44 29.33
C GLY A 440 -19.23 15.74 28.37
N GLN A 441 -18.90 16.35 27.24
CA GLN A 441 -17.95 15.80 26.26
C GLN A 441 -16.61 16.56 26.28
N LYS A 442 -15.51 15.83 26.11
CA LYS A 442 -14.17 16.42 26.02
C LYS A 442 -13.94 17.02 24.65
N CYS A 443 -13.85 18.34 24.57
CA CYS A 443 -13.68 19.10 23.33
C CYS A 443 -12.29 19.72 23.25
N ILE A 444 -11.81 19.89 22.01
CA ILE A 444 -10.63 20.71 21.68
C ILE A 444 -11.15 22.07 21.21
N VAL A 445 -10.76 23.15 21.90
CA VAL A 445 -11.18 24.50 21.57
C VAL A 445 -10.00 25.25 20.96
N ILE A 446 -10.20 25.77 19.75
CA ILE A 446 -9.21 26.57 19.01
C ILE A 446 -9.84 27.97 18.84
N PRO A 447 -9.28 29.02 19.44
CA PRO A 447 -9.80 30.38 19.25
C PRO A 447 -9.48 30.85 17.82
N ILE A 448 -10.51 31.42 17.17
CA ILE A 448 -10.40 31.96 15.80
C ILE A 448 -10.64 33.46 15.90
N ASN A 449 -9.77 34.29 15.33
CA ASN A 449 -9.90 35.73 15.28
C ASN A 449 -10.66 36.15 14.01
N GLU A 450 -11.28 37.34 14.04
CA GLU A 450 -12.10 37.89 12.95
C GLU A 450 -11.38 37.94 11.55
N ASN A 451 -10.06 37.92 11.52
CA ASN A 451 -9.25 37.97 10.29
C ASN A 451 -8.66 36.62 9.86
N GLU A 452 -9.06 35.52 10.50
CA GLU A 452 -8.52 34.19 10.22
C GLU A 452 -9.53 33.35 9.43
N GLN A 453 -9.07 32.76 8.32
CA GLN A 453 -9.90 31.82 7.56
C GLN A 453 -9.75 30.40 8.09
N THR A 454 -10.86 29.75 8.33
CA THR A 454 -10.93 28.34 8.70
C THR A 454 -11.66 27.55 7.62
N THR A 455 -11.09 26.42 7.26
CA THR A 455 -11.73 25.46 6.35
C THR A 455 -11.84 24.12 7.08
N VAL A 456 -13.03 23.56 7.15
CA VAL A 456 -13.26 22.22 7.67
C VAL A 456 -13.63 21.34 6.48
N ASN A 457 -12.77 20.39 6.13
CA ASN A 457 -13.00 19.50 4.99
C ASN A 457 -14.29 18.71 5.18
N GLY A 458 -15.29 18.97 4.32
CA GLY A 458 -16.59 18.31 4.29
C GLY A 458 -17.76 19.11 4.84
N LEU A 459 -17.56 20.35 5.33
CA LEU A 459 -18.62 21.22 5.81
C LEU A 459 -18.35 22.66 5.34
N ASP A 460 -19.04 23.06 4.26
CA ASP A 460 -18.86 24.40 3.67
C ASP A 460 -19.63 25.52 4.40
N ASP A 461 -20.42 25.22 5.45
CA ASP A 461 -21.38 26.16 6.08
C ASP A 461 -21.25 26.25 7.61
N LEU A 462 -20.07 26.09 8.20
CA LEU A 462 -19.97 26.08 9.67
C LEU A 462 -19.44 27.37 10.30
N ILE A 463 -19.11 28.42 9.51
CA ILE A 463 -18.78 29.77 10.06
C ILE A 463 -19.24 30.85 9.07
#